data_9eb3927044a2af341470ee8602d3f51e
#
_entry.id   9eb3927044a2af341470ee8602d3f51e
#
_cell.length_a   1.000
_cell.length_b   1.000
_cell.length_c   1.000
_cell.angle_alpha   90.00
_cell.angle_beta   90.00
_cell.angle_gamma   90.00
#
_symmetry.space_group_name_H-M   'P 1'
#
loop_
_entity.id
_entity.type
_entity.pdbx_description
1 polymer ?
#
loop_
_entity_poly.entity_id
_entity_poly.type
_entity_poly.pdbx_seq_one_letter_code
_entity_poly.pdbx_strand_id
1 'polypeptide(L)'
;MQVQLKFITPDPEAYIGEAAAECYDSSTEREACLRRAAHCMSVSHLATLRFAYADFHISGISRVASHQLVRVAHAGILQRSQRYVKETAVEYVQPPALLNLPDWMQRDWLRIQNEAEALYFDAIEVGGMKKEDARYILPQGCTTSLRICGNFQMWHDLLANRTAKKAQWEVRAVAEEILRQLNQHAPLVFPMEVEPCQ
;
A
#
# COMPACT_ATOMS: atom_id res chain seq x y z
N MET A 1 -6.92 -0.48 -10.12
CA MET A 1 -6.14 -0.05 -8.93
C MET A 1 -6.34 1.43 -8.70
N GLN A 2 -6.64 1.83 -7.46
CA GLN A 2 -6.72 3.23 -7.01
C GLN A 2 -5.96 3.36 -5.69
N VAL A 3 -5.20 4.44 -5.55
CA VAL A 3 -4.47 4.80 -4.33
C VAL A 3 -4.86 6.23 -3.98
N GLN A 4 -5.37 6.46 -2.78
CA GLN A 4 -5.87 7.75 -2.35
C GLN A 4 -5.28 8.12 -0.98
N LEU A 5 -4.56 9.23 -0.93
CA LEU A 5 -4.16 9.85 0.33
C LEU A 5 -5.41 10.36 1.06
N LYS A 6 -5.64 9.92 2.28
CA LYS A 6 -6.78 10.30 3.11
C LYS A 6 -6.43 11.29 4.20
N PHE A 7 -5.21 11.21 4.66
CA PHE A 7 -4.66 12.12 5.67
C PHE A 7 -3.15 12.19 5.52
N ILE A 8 -2.61 13.35 5.78
CA ILE A 8 -1.17 13.56 5.99
C ILE A 8 -1.01 14.67 7.06
N THR A 9 0.00 14.54 7.89
CA THR A 9 0.37 15.61 8.84
C THR A 9 0.51 16.94 8.10
N PRO A 10 -0.16 18.02 8.54
CA PRO A 10 0.01 19.34 7.92
C PRO A 10 1.46 19.80 7.98
N ASP A 11 1.97 20.37 6.88
CA ASP A 11 3.36 20.83 6.73
C ASP A 11 4.39 19.84 7.32
N PRO A 12 4.40 18.58 6.83
CA PRO A 12 5.03 17.48 7.55
C PRO A 12 6.53 17.62 7.71
N GLU A 13 7.21 18.28 6.77
CA GLU A 13 8.66 18.50 6.83
C GLU A 13 9.02 19.55 7.90
N ALA A 14 8.24 20.63 8.00
CA ALA A 14 8.41 21.59 9.08
C ALA A 14 8.13 20.94 10.44
N TYR A 15 7.08 20.10 10.53
CA TYR A 15 6.73 19.41 11.76
C TYR A 15 7.83 18.41 12.21
N ILE A 16 8.45 17.69 11.28
CA ILE A 16 9.61 16.84 11.55
C ILE A 16 10.79 17.67 12.10
N GLY A 17 11.06 18.81 11.46
CA GLY A 17 12.12 19.71 11.90
C GLY A 17 11.83 20.38 13.23
N GLU A 18 10.58 20.68 13.55
CA GLU A 18 10.14 21.18 14.86
C GLU A 18 10.39 20.12 15.94
N ALA A 19 9.98 18.88 15.72
CA ALA A 19 10.25 17.79 16.66
C ALA A 19 11.75 17.60 16.92
N ALA A 20 12.59 17.75 15.89
CA ALA A 20 14.04 17.69 16.05
C ALA A 20 14.63 18.92 16.78
N ALA A 21 13.92 20.05 16.82
CA ALA A 21 14.37 21.25 17.55
C ALA A 21 14.49 21.02 19.05
N GLU A 22 13.62 20.16 19.59
CA GLU A 22 13.58 19.82 21.02
C GLU A 22 14.93 19.32 21.54
N CYS A 23 15.66 18.57 20.72
CA CYS A 23 16.98 18.05 21.12
C CYS A 23 18.06 19.12 21.35
N TYR A 24 17.84 20.32 20.83
CA TYR A 24 18.89 21.39 20.82
C TYR A 24 18.38 22.71 21.34
N ASP A 25 17.19 22.77 21.92
CA ASP A 25 16.53 23.99 22.39
C ASP A 25 16.62 25.12 21.35
N SER A 26 16.28 24.81 20.10
CA SER A 26 16.50 25.67 18.95
C SER A 26 15.20 26.21 18.37
N SER A 27 15.29 27.26 17.52
CA SER A 27 14.14 27.96 16.94
C SER A 27 13.15 26.98 16.25
N THR A 28 11.86 27.19 16.47
CA THR A 28 10.74 26.49 15.84
C THR A 28 10.13 27.27 14.68
N GLU A 29 10.77 28.33 14.21
CA GLU A 29 10.34 28.99 12.98
C GLU A 29 10.39 28.06 11.79
N ARG A 30 9.39 28.15 10.92
CA ARG A 30 9.17 27.22 9.81
C ARG A 30 10.43 27.00 8.94
N GLU A 31 11.11 28.09 8.56
CA GLU A 31 12.32 27.95 7.72
C GLU A 31 13.48 27.24 8.45
N ALA A 32 13.62 27.49 9.76
CA ALA A 32 14.61 26.79 10.58
C ALA A 32 14.28 25.31 10.70
N CYS A 33 12.98 24.97 10.84
CA CYS A 33 12.49 23.59 10.87
C CYS A 33 12.77 22.88 9.54
N LEU A 34 12.49 23.48 8.39
CA LEU A 34 12.76 22.89 7.08
C LEU A 34 14.26 22.62 6.87
N ARG A 35 15.15 23.56 7.23
CA ARG A 35 16.60 23.33 7.17
C ARG A 35 17.04 22.18 8.06
N ARG A 36 16.44 22.04 9.24
CA ARG A 36 16.74 20.97 10.19
C ARG A 36 16.22 19.62 9.69
N ALA A 37 15.02 19.57 9.13
CA ALA A 37 14.49 18.36 8.49
C ALA A 37 15.42 17.88 7.36
N ALA A 38 15.84 18.79 6.48
CA ALA A 38 16.82 18.49 5.42
C ALA A 38 18.15 17.96 5.98
N HIS A 39 18.65 18.56 7.06
CA HIS A 39 19.85 18.07 7.73
C HIS A 39 19.64 16.67 8.31
N CYS A 40 18.52 16.42 9.02
CA CYS A 40 18.22 15.08 9.54
C CYS A 40 18.21 14.03 8.45
N MET A 41 17.62 14.34 7.29
CA MET A 41 17.62 13.43 6.14
C MET A 41 19.04 13.19 5.61
N SER A 42 19.86 14.24 5.45
CA SER A 42 21.22 14.12 4.90
C SER A 42 22.17 13.28 5.76
N VAL A 43 21.93 13.23 7.08
CA VAL A 43 22.73 12.44 8.04
C VAL A 43 22.02 11.13 8.46
N SER A 44 20.95 10.76 7.77
CA SER A 44 20.17 9.55 8.06
C SER A 44 19.61 9.47 9.49
N HIS A 45 19.28 10.64 10.09
CA HIS A 45 18.65 10.70 11.41
C HIS A 45 17.14 10.45 11.30
N LEU A 46 16.78 9.25 10.85
CA LEU A 46 15.41 8.87 10.45
C LEU A 46 14.43 8.76 11.62
N ALA A 47 14.90 8.77 12.88
CA ALA A 47 14.01 8.71 14.05
C ALA A 47 13.01 9.88 14.08
N THR A 48 13.37 11.03 13.51
CA THR A 48 12.50 12.21 13.41
C THR A 48 11.29 12.00 12.51
N LEU A 49 11.36 11.07 11.55
CA LEU A 49 10.25 10.70 10.67
C LEU A 49 9.07 10.07 11.40
N ARG A 50 9.26 9.62 12.65
CA ARG A 50 8.19 9.02 13.46
C ARG A 50 7.14 10.02 13.92
N PHE A 51 7.39 11.31 13.80
CA PHE A 51 6.47 12.36 14.22
C PHE A 51 5.41 12.71 13.15
N ALA A 52 5.72 12.56 11.86
CA ALA A 52 4.73 12.78 10.79
C ALA A 52 4.04 11.47 10.37
N TYR A 53 2.77 11.56 9.95
CA TYR A 53 1.91 10.43 9.61
C TYR A 53 1.24 10.62 8.25
N ALA A 54 0.96 9.51 7.58
CA ALA A 54 0.07 9.48 6.42
C ALA A 54 -0.85 8.26 6.47
N ASP A 55 -2.04 8.39 5.85
CA ASP A 55 -3.08 7.37 5.78
C ASP A 55 -3.55 7.25 4.33
N PHE A 56 -3.47 6.05 3.77
CA PHE A 56 -3.88 5.74 2.40
C PHE A 56 -5.04 4.75 2.37
N HIS A 57 -5.99 5.00 1.48
CA HIS A 57 -6.95 4.01 1.01
C HIS A 57 -6.49 3.45 -0.34
N ILE A 58 -6.37 2.13 -0.42
CA ILE A 58 -5.91 1.41 -1.59
C ILE A 58 -7.00 0.42 -1.99
N SER A 59 -7.43 0.45 -3.26
CA SER A 59 -8.50 -0.42 -3.76
C SER A 59 -8.23 -0.94 -5.17
N GLY A 60 -8.92 -2.01 -5.57
CA GLY A 60 -8.74 -2.65 -6.87
C GLY A 60 -7.38 -3.31 -7.03
N ILE A 61 -6.80 -3.77 -5.92
CA ILE A 61 -5.59 -4.60 -5.89
C ILE A 61 -5.95 -6.04 -5.58
N SER A 62 -5.13 -6.99 -6.03
CA SER A 62 -5.30 -8.40 -5.71
C SER A 62 -5.04 -8.70 -4.23
N ARG A 63 -5.57 -9.82 -3.74
CA ARG A 63 -5.16 -10.35 -2.45
C ARG A 63 -3.69 -10.75 -2.43
N VAL A 64 -3.11 -11.16 -3.55
CA VAL A 64 -1.67 -11.39 -3.69
C VAL A 64 -0.87 -10.16 -3.29
N ALA A 65 -1.23 -8.98 -3.83
CA ALA A 65 -0.57 -7.72 -3.48
C ALA A 65 -0.84 -7.32 -2.03
N SER A 66 -2.09 -7.45 -1.57
CA SER A 66 -2.43 -7.09 -0.19
C SER A 66 -1.64 -7.90 0.84
N HIS A 67 -1.41 -9.19 0.61
CA HIS A 67 -0.60 -10.04 1.50
C HIS A 67 0.85 -9.59 1.64
N GLN A 68 1.37 -8.83 0.69
CA GLN A 68 2.71 -8.25 0.78
C GLN A 68 2.70 -6.87 1.47
N LEU A 69 1.63 -6.10 1.30
CA LEU A 69 1.46 -4.78 1.93
C LEU A 69 1.20 -4.91 3.43
N VAL A 70 0.38 -5.87 3.85
CA VAL A 70 0.05 -6.06 5.29
C VAL A 70 1.21 -6.59 6.13
N ARG A 71 2.35 -6.89 5.54
CA ARG A 71 3.54 -7.36 6.27
C ARG A 71 4.44 -6.24 6.76
N VAL A 72 4.06 -4.99 6.55
CA VAL A 72 4.81 -3.85 7.08
C VAL A 72 4.63 -3.76 8.59
N ALA A 73 5.73 -3.56 9.31
CA ALA A 73 5.70 -3.36 10.75
C ALA A 73 5.22 -1.95 11.11
N HIS A 74 4.63 -1.79 12.29
CA HIS A 74 4.22 -0.50 12.87
C HIS A 74 3.17 0.28 12.07
N ALA A 75 2.37 -0.41 11.25
CA ALA A 75 1.25 0.17 10.52
C ALA A 75 -0.10 -0.18 11.14
N GLY A 76 -1.04 0.76 11.16
CA GLY A 76 -2.46 0.48 11.31
C GLY A 76 -3.02 -0.01 9.98
N ILE A 77 -3.57 -1.23 9.94
CA ILE A 77 -4.09 -1.83 8.69
C ILE A 77 -5.50 -2.35 8.91
N LEU A 78 -6.40 -1.92 8.03
CA LEU A 78 -7.76 -2.43 7.94
C LEU A 78 -8.00 -2.89 6.50
N GLN A 79 -8.40 -4.13 6.30
CA GLN A 79 -8.68 -4.72 5.00
C GLN A 79 -10.14 -5.17 4.89
N ARG A 80 -10.75 -4.99 3.72
CA ARG A 80 -12.09 -5.48 3.43
C ARG A 80 -12.21 -6.97 3.71
N SER A 81 -13.13 -7.32 4.59
CA SER A 81 -13.26 -8.67 5.11
C SER A 81 -14.24 -9.49 4.27
N GLN A 82 -13.77 -10.55 3.64
CA GLN A 82 -14.62 -11.58 3.01
C GLN A 82 -15.35 -12.48 4.02
N ARG A 83 -15.10 -12.33 5.31
CA ARG A 83 -15.84 -13.01 6.36
C ARG A 83 -17.20 -12.34 6.59
N TYR A 84 -17.21 -10.99 6.61
CA TYR A 84 -18.41 -10.22 6.92
C TYR A 84 -19.12 -9.69 5.69
N VAL A 85 -18.38 -9.38 4.63
CA VAL A 85 -18.92 -8.81 3.39
C VAL A 85 -19.01 -9.92 2.34
N LYS A 86 -20.23 -10.16 1.83
CA LYS A 86 -20.44 -11.01 0.64
C LYS A 86 -19.93 -10.26 -0.58
N GLU A 87 -19.21 -10.93 -1.44
CA GLU A 87 -18.91 -10.38 -2.76
C GLU A 87 -20.21 -10.28 -3.58
N THR A 88 -20.42 -9.20 -4.28
CA THR A 88 -21.58 -9.04 -5.18
C THR A 88 -21.20 -9.30 -6.63
N ALA A 89 -19.94 -9.08 -6.97
CA ALA A 89 -19.25 -9.48 -8.19
C ALA A 89 -17.79 -9.64 -7.82
N VAL A 90 -17.12 -10.68 -8.32
CA VAL A 90 -15.70 -10.91 -8.05
C VAL A 90 -14.89 -10.37 -9.22
N GLU A 91 -14.22 -9.26 -9.00
CA GLU A 91 -13.23 -8.76 -9.96
C GLU A 91 -11.86 -9.40 -9.71
N TYR A 92 -11.10 -9.60 -10.77
CA TYR A 92 -9.77 -10.20 -10.70
C TYR A 92 -8.72 -9.29 -11.31
N VAL A 93 -7.61 -9.11 -10.62
CA VAL A 93 -6.41 -8.52 -11.20
C VAL A 93 -5.73 -9.57 -12.06
N GLN A 94 -5.57 -9.26 -13.34
CA GLN A 94 -4.89 -10.15 -14.28
C GLN A 94 -3.39 -9.81 -14.33
N PRO A 95 -2.49 -10.81 -14.14
CA PRO A 95 -1.06 -10.56 -14.24
C PRO A 95 -0.69 -10.22 -15.69
N PRO A 96 0.18 -9.23 -15.93
CA PRO A 96 0.60 -8.86 -17.30
C PRO A 96 1.16 -10.05 -18.12
N ALA A 97 1.81 -10.98 -17.44
CA ALA A 97 2.37 -12.18 -18.07
C ALA A 97 1.29 -13.10 -18.68
N LEU A 98 0.01 -12.97 -18.28
CA LEU A 98 -1.09 -13.74 -18.86
C LEU A 98 -1.19 -13.54 -20.37
N LEU A 99 -0.95 -12.33 -20.85
CA LEU A 99 -1.00 -11.99 -22.27
C LEU A 99 0.07 -12.70 -23.12
N ASN A 100 1.12 -13.21 -22.49
CA ASN A 100 2.20 -13.95 -23.13
C ASN A 100 1.94 -15.47 -23.20
N LEU A 101 0.84 -15.94 -22.61
CA LEU A 101 0.48 -17.34 -22.67
C LEU A 101 -0.28 -17.66 -23.98
N PRO A 102 -0.27 -18.92 -24.44
CA PRO A 102 -1.11 -19.35 -25.56
C PRO A 102 -2.60 -19.04 -25.30
N ASP A 103 -3.34 -18.70 -26.35
CA ASP A 103 -4.77 -18.31 -26.26
C ASP A 103 -5.65 -19.29 -25.51
N TRP A 104 -5.38 -20.59 -25.63
CA TRP A 104 -6.15 -21.61 -24.92
C TRP A 104 -5.92 -21.54 -23.41
N MET A 105 -4.67 -21.22 -22.97
CA MET A 105 -4.37 -21.03 -21.56
C MET A 105 -5.00 -19.76 -21.01
N GLN A 106 -5.01 -18.67 -21.78
CA GLN A 106 -5.69 -17.42 -21.39
C GLN A 106 -7.20 -17.67 -21.21
N ARG A 107 -7.84 -18.39 -22.15
CA ARG A 107 -9.25 -18.77 -22.03
C ARG A 107 -9.53 -19.65 -20.81
N ASP A 108 -8.68 -20.65 -20.55
CA ASP A 108 -8.84 -21.52 -19.39
C ASP A 108 -8.62 -20.78 -18.08
N TRP A 109 -7.67 -19.84 -18.03
CA TRP A 109 -7.46 -18.97 -16.87
C TRP A 109 -8.74 -18.20 -16.50
N LEU A 110 -9.35 -17.54 -17.48
CA LEU A 110 -10.59 -16.78 -17.26
C LEU A 110 -11.77 -17.72 -16.94
N ARG A 111 -11.88 -18.87 -17.61
CA ARG A 111 -12.92 -19.87 -17.33
C ARG A 111 -12.84 -20.35 -15.88
N ILE A 112 -11.66 -20.69 -15.37
CA ILE A 112 -11.47 -21.15 -13.99
C ILE A 112 -11.87 -20.05 -12.98
N GLN A 113 -11.55 -18.78 -13.25
CA GLN A 113 -11.98 -17.67 -12.40
C GLN A 113 -13.50 -17.55 -12.36
N ASN A 114 -14.17 -17.63 -13.50
CA ASN A 114 -15.63 -17.56 -13.59
C ASN A 114 -16.31 -18.77 -12.91
N GLU A 115 -15.77 -19.97 -13.06
CA GLU A 115 -16.27 -21.17 -12.39
C GLU A 115 -16.09 -21.08 -10.86
N ALA A 116 -14.97 -20.55 -10.40
CA ALA A 116 -14.73 -20.34 -8.96
C ALA A 116 -15.70 -19.30 -8.38
N GLU A 117 -15.98 -18.23 -9.12
CA GLU A 117 -16.97 -17.23 -8.74
C GLU A 117 -18.39 -17.83 -8.68
N ALA A 118 -18.81 -18.56 -9.71
CA ALA A 118 -20.10 -19.22 -9.75
C ALA A 118 -20.28 -20.18 -8.56
N LEU A 119 -19.28 -21.02 -8.31
CA LEU A 119 -19.30 -21.95 -7.17
C LEU A 119 -19.32 -21.22 -5.82
N TYR A 120 -18.66 -20.09 -5.69
CA TYR A 120 -18.74 -19.26 -4.48
C TYR A 120 -20.18 -18.80 -4.20
N PHE A 121 -20.88 -18.32 -5.23
CA PHE A 121 -22.26 -17.87 -5.07
C PHE A 121 -23.20 -19.05 -4.82
N ASP A 122 -23.08 -20.16 -5.55
CA ASP A 122 -23.90 -21.36 -5.38
C ASP A 122 -23.70 -21.97 -3.99
N ALA A 123 -22.49 -22.02 -3.49
CA ALA A 123 -22.20 -22.50 -2.14
C ALA A 123 -22.92 -21.70 -1.05
N ILE A 124 -23.06 -20.40 -1.23
CA ILE A 124 -23.77 -19.52 -0.29
C ILE A 124 -25.29 -19.60 -0.48
N GLU A 125 -25.78 -19.41 -1.73
CA GLU A 125 -27.20 -19.21 -2.02
C GLU A 125 -27.97 -20.53 -2.01
N VAL A 126 -27.39 -21.59 -2.55
CA VAL A 126 -28.00 -22.89 -2.66
C VAL A 126 -27.56 -23.84 -1.54
N GLY A 127 -26.24 -23.85 -1.27
CA GLY A 127 -25.64 -24.72 -0.27
C GLY A 127 -25.79 -24.23 1.17
N GLY A 128 -26.18 -22.97 1.40
CA GLY A 128 -26.29 -22.38 2.73
C GLY A 128 -24.94 -22.21 3.47
N MET A 129 -23.83 -22.28 2.72
CA MET A 129 -22.47 -22.15 3.28
C MET A 129 -22.24 -20.74 3.81
N LYS A 130 -21.55 -20.60 4.94
CA LYS A 130 -21.15 -19.29 5.45
C LYS A 130 -20.12 -18.64 4.53
N LYS A 131 -20.18 -17.30 4.38
CA LYS A 131 -19.24 -16.51 3.57
C LYS A 131 -17.76 -16.78 3.95
N GLU A 132 -17.50 -16.93 5.23
CA GLU A 132 -16.17 -17.21 5.77
C GLU A 132 -15.57 -18.54 5.27
N ASP A 133 -16.40 -19.49 4.87
CA ASP A 133 -16.00 -20.79 4.34
C ASP A 133 -16.04 -20.77 2.80
N ALA A 134 -17.11 -20.25 2.21
CA ALA A 134 -17.27 -20.19 0.75
C ALA A 134 -16.10 -19.47 0.06
N ARG A 135 -15.54 -18.43 0.68
CA ARG A 135 -14.38 -17.67 0.14
C ARG A 135 -13.13 -18.51 -0.14
N TYR A 136 -13.02 -19.74 0.40
CA TYR A 136 -11.86 -20.61 0.18
C TYR A 136 -11.72 -21.02 -1.29
N ILE A 137 -12.81 -20.98 -2.08
CA ILE A 137 -12.75 -21.28 -3.51
C ILE A 137 -12.20 -20.11 -4.34
N LEU A 138 -12.24 -18.87 -3.83
CA LEU A 138 -11.85 -17.70 -4.60
C LEU A 138 -10.35 -17.64 -4.84
N PRO A 139 -9.90 -17.53 -6.08
CA PRO A 139 -8.48 -17.32 -6.41
C PRO A 139 -7.91 -16.06 -5.76
N GLN A 140 -6.64 -16.08 -5.40
CA GLN A 140 -5.96 -14.94 -4.76
C GLN A 140 -5.86 -13.70 -5.65
N GLY A 141 -6.09 -13.83 -6.94
CA GLY A 141 -6.19 -12.71 -7.87
C GLY A 141 -7.43 -11.84 -7.66
N CYS A 142 -8.42 -12.27 -6.85
CA CYS A 142 -9.61 -11.48 -6.57
C CYS A 142 -9.25 -10.16 -5.91
N THR A 143 -9.97 -9.09 -6.29
CA THR A 143 -9.70 -7.73 -5.80
C THR A 143 -10.08 -7.55 -4.34
N THR A 144 -9.40 -6.61 -3.72
CA THR A 144 -9.68 -6.19 -2.35
C THR A 144 -9.39 -4.69 -2.18
N SER A 145 -9.77 -4.17 -1.01
CA SER A 145 -9.37 -2.83 -0.58
C SER A 145 -8.85 -2.87 0.85
N LEU A 146 -7.96 -1.94 1.16
CA LEU A 146 -7.40 -1.79 2.50
C LEU A 146 -7.05 -0.32 2.79
N ARG A 147 -6.98 0.00 4.08
CA ARG A 147 -6.39 1.22 4.59
C ARG A 147 -5.10 0.89 5.29
N ILE A 148 -4.09 1.72 5.05
CA ILE A 148 -2.81 1.66 5.75
C ILE A 148 -2.52 3.05 6.30
N CYS A 149 -2.33 3.13 7.61
CA CYS A 149 -1.91 4.33 8.31
C CYS A 149 -0.59 4.05 9.03
N GLY A 150 0.35 4.98 8.94
CA GLY A 150 1.62 4.87 9.65
C GLY A 150 2.42 6.16 9.63
N ASN A 151 3.46 6.20 10.44
CA ASN A 151 4.39 7.31 10.44
C ASN A 151 5.30 7.31 9.20
N PHE A 152 5.98 8.41 8.94
CA PHE A 152 6.83 8.54 7.77
C PHE A 152 8.02 7.58 7.76
N GLN A 153 8.54 7.16 8.93
CA GLN A 153 9.56 6.11 8.99
C GLN A 153 9.03 4.78 8.41
N MET A 154 7.82 4.39 8.79
CA MET A 154 7.18 3.19 8.26
C MET A 154 6.99 3.29 6.74
N TRP A 155 6.53 4.46 6.24
CA TRP A 155 6.37 4.68 4.80
C TRP A 155 7.71 4.67 4.07
N HIS A 156 8.74 5.29 4.62
CA HIS A 156 10.10 5.26 4.07
C HIS A 156 10.60 3.82 3.90
N ASP A 157 10.49 3.00 4.94
CA ASP A 157 10.94 1.61 4.93
C ASP A 157 10.12 0.73 3.96
N LEU A 158 8.80 0.94 3.89
CA LEU A 158 7.94 0.25 2.93
C LEU A 158 8.35 0.60 1.49
N LEU A 159 8.49 1.88 1.19
CA LEU A 159 8.79 2.36 -0.15
C LEU A 159 10.16 1.91 -0.61
N ALA A 160 11.20 2.00 0.22
CA ALA A 160 12.53 1.51 -0.11
C ALA A 160 12.54 0.03 -0.55
N ASN A 161 11.66 -0.79 0.05
CA ASN A 161 11.55 -2.20 -0.30
C ASN A 161 10.62 -2.48 -1.49
N ARG A 162 9.54 -1.69 -1.67
CA ARG A 162 8.47 -2.00 -2.62
C ARG A 162 8.55 -1.26 -3.94
N THR A 163 9.34 -0.20 -4.04
CA THR A 163 9.68 0.45 -5.32
C THR A 163 10.86 -0.21 -6.02
N ALA A 164 11.62 -1.06 -5.32
CA ALA A 164 12.77 -1.76 -5.89
C ALA A 164 12.38 -2.62 -7.12
N LYS A 165 13.26 -2.70 -8.13
CA LYS A 165 13.03 -3.46 -9.38
C LYS A 165 12.67 -4.92 -9.16
N LYS A 166 13.16 -5.55 -8.08
CA LYS A 166 12.86 -6.93 -7.67
C LYS A 166 11.49 -7.11 -7.02
N ALA A 167 10.80 -6.03 -6.65
CA ALA A 167 9.46 -6.12 -6.08
C ALA A 167 8.47 -6.64 -7.12
N GLN A 168 7.45 -7.36 -6.65
CA GLN A 168 6.39 -7.86 -7.53
C GLN A 168 5.67 -6.66 -8.19
N TRP A 169 5.37 -6.76 -9.48
CA TRP A 169 4.92 -5.67 -10.33
C TRP A 169 3.73 -4.89 -9.77
N GLU A 170 2.72 -5.56 -9.19
CA GLU A 170 1.51 -4.92 -8.68
C GLU A 170 1.79 -4.11 -7.41
N VAL A 171 2.54 -4.71 -6.47
CA VAL A 171 2.96 -4.02 -5.23
C VAL A 171 3.86 -2.84 -5.55
N ARG A 172 4.74 -2.98 -6.54
CA ARG A 172 5.60 -1.89 -6.99
C ARG A 172 4.77 -0.73 -7.55
N ALA A 173 3.78 -1.02 -8.41
CA ALA A 173 2.90 0.02 -8.94
C ALA A 173 2.11 0.76 -7.84
N VAL A 174 1.65 0.04 -6.80
CA VAL A 174 1.03 0.66 -5.61
C VAL A 174 2.03 1.56 -4.89
N ALA A 175 3.24 1.07 -4.65
CA ALA A 175 4.28 1.82 -3.91
C ALA A 175 4.74 3.08 -4.67
N GLU A 176 4.91 2.98 -5.98
CA GLU A 176 5.26 4.12 -6.84
C GLU A 176 4.17 5.21 -6.80
N GLU A 177 2.90 4.82 -6.79
CA GLU A 177 1.80 5.79 -6.68
C GLU A 177 1.72 6.42 -5.28
N ILE A 178 1.97 5.66 -4.21
CA ILE A 178 2.10 6.20 -2.84
C ILE A 178 3.25 7.20 -2.77
N LEU A 179 4.43 6.82 -3.29
CA LEU A 179 5.61 7.69 -3.34
C LEU A 179 5.30 9.00 -4.06
N ARG A 180 4.65 8.93 -5.22
CA ARG A 180 4.27 10.11 -5.99
C ARG A 180 3.37 11.07 -5.19
N GLN A 181 2.40 10.54 -4.43
CA GLN A 181 1.52 11.37 -3.60
C GLN A 181 2.24 11.93 -2.37
N LEU A 182 3.09 11.15 -1.70
CA LEU A 182 3.89 11.64 -0.58
C LEU A 182 4.91 12.70 -0.99
N ASN A 183 5.54 12.55 -2.16
CA ASN A 183 6.47 13.54 -2.71
C ASN A 183 5.82 14.92 -2.88
N GLN A 184 4.55 15.00 -3.24
CA GLN A 184 3.83 16.27 -3.37
C GLN A 184 3.76 17.09 -2.06
N HIS A 185 3.84 16.42 -0.92
CA HIS A 185 3.70 17.02 0.41
C HIS A 185 5.01 17.05 1.20
N ALA A 186 5.93 16.14 0.90
CA ALA A 186 7.18 15.98 1.63
C ALA A 186 8.33 15.53 0.70
N PRO A 187 8.72 16.37 -0.28
CA PRO A 187 9.74 16.03 -1.27
C PRO A 187 11.15 15.80 -0.68
N LEU A 188 11.48 16.42 0.45
CA LEU A 188 12.75 16.18 1.16
C LEU A 188 12.83 14.76 1.75
N VAL A 189 11.69 14.25 2.23
CA VAL A 189 11.61 12.92 2.85
C VAL A 189 11.39 11.83 1.81
N PHE A 190 10.59 12.11 0.78
CA PHE A 190 10.18 11.17 -0.25
C PHE A 190 10.57 11.67 -1.65
N PRO A 191 11.87 11.75 -1.98
CA PRO A 191 12.30 12.15 -3.31
C PRO A 191 11.84 11.12 -4.37
N MET A 192 11.53 11.57 -5.59
CA MET A 192 11.10 10.68 -6.69
C MET A 192 12.23 9.76 -7.18
N GLU A 193 13.49 10.18 -7.02
CA GLU A 193 14.67 9.36 -7.26
C GLU A 193 15.07 8.69 -5.94
N VAL A 194 14.52 7.50 -5.70
CA VAL A 194 14.99 6.67 -4.58
C VAL A 194 16.23 5.92 -5.07
N GLU A 195 17.41 6.32 -4.58
CA GLU A 195 18.59 5.47 -4.71
C GLU A 195 18.30 4.12 -4.02
N PRO A 196 18.53 2.99 -4.70
CA PRO A 196 18.29 1.70 -4.06
C PRO A 196 19.24 1.55 -2.86
N CYS A 197 18.69 1.21 -1.69
CA CYS A 197 19.49 0.75 -0.54
C CYS A 197 20.47 -0.33 -1.02
N GLN A 198 21.76 -0.09 -0.79
CA GLN A 198 22.84 -1.04 -1.04
C GLN A 198 22.75 -2.25 -0.11
#